data_1d73a2e6fcdfa99085cb3b1a1d88979d
#
_entry.id   1d73a2e6fcdfa99085cb3b1a1d88979d
#
_cell.length_a   1.000
_cell.length_b   1.000
_cell.length_c   1.000
_cell.angle_alpha   90.00
_cell.angle_beta   90.00
_cell.angle_gamma   90.00
#
_symmetry.space_group_name_H-M   'P 1'
#
loop_
_entity.id
_entity.type
_entity.pdbx_description
1 polymer ?
#
loop_
_entity_poly.entity_id
_entity_poly.type
_entity_poly.pdbx_seq_one_letter_code
_entity_poly.pdbx_strand_id
1 'polypeptide(L)'
;MRLKSSIWVAAYLRRCQTEGIFGAVRKRGAEEAGAVFVTVALLDGSAVLYAPAPQTVYDESRPSERLFAPASPQPVPEQSVEERLTKELRFDPDAWIVETEDRAGRHFLDLAKV
;
A
#
# COMPACT_ATOMS: atom_id res chain seq x y z
N MET A 1 2.83 7.50 -18.28
CA MET A 1 2.52 6.06 -18.25
C MET A 1 2.84 5.49 -16.88
N ARG A 2 1.90 4.72 -16.33
CA ARG A 2 2.07 4.13 -15.02
C ARG A 2 3.02 2.91 -15.10
N LEU A 3 3.89 2.76 -14.12
CA LEU A 3 4.74 1.58 -14.04
C LEU A 3 3.92 0.33 -13.84
N LYS A 4 4.41 -0.81 -14.35
CA LYS A 4 3.85 -2.11 -14.00
C LYS A 4 3.89 -2.30 -12.49
N SER A 5 2.90 -3.00 -11.96
CA SER A 5 2.82 -3.23 -10.51
C SER A 5 4.06 -3.91 -9.97
N SER A 6 4.58 -4.92 -10.66
CA SER A 6 5.79 -5.62 -10.22
C SER A 6 7.00 -4.68 -10.13
N ILE A 7 7.13 -3.76 -11.07
CA ILE A 7 8.24 -2.81 -11.08
C ILE A 7 8.07 -1.79 -9.97
N TRP A 8 6.85 -1.28 -9.79
CA TRP A 8 6.56 -0.33 -8.73
C TRP A 8 6.87 -0.93 -7.35
N VAL A 9 6.42 -2.18 -7.13
CA VAL A 9 6.64 -2.86 -5.84
C VAL A 9 8.12 -3.03 -5.58
N ALA A 10 8.89 -3.46 -6.58
CA ALA A 10 10.34 -3.63 -6.42
C ALA A 10 11.02 -2.30 -6.07
N ALA A 11 10.64 -1.22 -6.73
CA ALA A 11 11.21 0.11 -6.47
C ALA A 11 10.81 0.60 -5.07
N TYR A 12 9.57 0.37 -4.68
CA TYR A 12 9.10 0.77 -3.36
C TYR A 12 9.88 0.04 -2.24
N LEU A 13 10.07 -1.27 -2.39
CA LEU A 13 10.81 -2.04 -1.39
C LEU A 13 12.28 -1.60 -1.32
N ARG A 14 12.85 -1.23 -2.45
CA ARG A 14 14.22 -0.69 -2.46
C ARG A 14 14.25 0.64 -1.70
N ARG A 15 13.23 1.48 -1.86
CA ARG A 15 13.12 2.72 -1.11
C ARG A 15 13.06 2.45 0.39
N CYS A 16 12.24 1.49 0.80
CA CYS A 16 12.13 1.11 2.22
C CYS A 16 13.49 0.68 2.76
N GLN A 17 14.21 -0.16 2.02
CA GLN A 17 15.52 -0.62 2.43
C GLN A 17 16.50 0.53 2.58
N THR A 18 16.50 1.47 1.64
CA THR A 18 17.37 2.64 1.70
C THR A 18 17.05 3.50 2.93
N GLU A 19 15.79 3.59 3.31
CA GLU A 19 15.36 4.37 4.46
C GLU A 19 15.47 3.59 5.78
N GLY A 20 15.93 2.36 5.72
CA GLY A 20 16.17 1.57 6.92
C GLY A 20 14.94 0.93 7.54
N ILE A 21 13.85 0.79 6.78
CA ILE A 21 12.67 0.11 7.31
C ILE A 21 12.49 -1.25 6.65
N PHE A 22 11.89 -2.17 7.40
CA PHE A 22 11.56 -3.49 6.87
C PHE A 22 10.41 -3.37 5.86
N GLY A 23 10.54 -4.10 4.75
CA GLY A 23 9.46 -4.23 3.78
C GLY A 23 9.60 -5.53 3.03
N ALA A 24 8.47 -6.15 2.68
CA ALA A 24 8.45 -7.41 1.97
C ALA A 24 7.14 -7.58 1.20
N VAL A 25 7.19 -8.37 0.13
CA VAL A 25 5.98 -8.78 -0.57
C VAL A 25 5.34 -9.89 0.24
N ARG A 26 4.14 -9.64 0.73
CA ARG A 26 3.38 -10.64 1.45
C ARG A 26 2.57 -11.51 0.50
N LYS A 27 2.04 -10.92 -0.58
CA LYS A 27 1.31 -11.64 -1.61
C LYS A 27 1.60 -10.99 -2.96
N ARG A 28 1.99 -11.80 -3.93
CA ARG A 28 2.17 -11.31 -5.30
C ARG A 28 0.81 -11.25 -5.99
N GLY A 29 0.65 -10.25 -6.83
CA GLY A 29 -0.55 -10.08 -7.65
C GLY A 29 -0.22 -10.08 -9.13
N ALA A 30 -1.13 -9.54 -9.93
CA ALA A 30 -0.93 -9.45 -11.38
C ALA A 30 0.25 -8.53 -11.69
N GLU A 31 1.12 -9.00 -12.58
CA GLU A 31 2.40 -8.34 -12.85
C GLU A 31 2.25 -6.92 -13.38
N GLU A 32 1.34 -6.72 -14.33
CA GLU A 32 1.25 -5.42 -15.00
C GLU A 32 0.35 -4.41 -14.30
N ALA A 33 -0.87 -4.82 -13.96
CA ALA A 33 -1.89 -3.87 -13.51
C ALA A 33 -2.58 -4.26 -12.21
N GLY A 34 -2.02 -5.18 -11.44
CA GLY A 34 -2.62 -5.54 -10.16
C GLY A 34 -2.63 -4.37 -9.20
N ALA A 35 -3.72 -4.21 -8.46
CA ALA A 35 -3.80 -3.22 -7.40
C ALA A 35 -2.78 -3.52 -6.32
N VAL A 36 -2.25 -2.49 -5.66
CA VAL A 36 -1.25 -2.67 -4.62
C VAL A 36 -1.79 -2.11 -3.30
N PHE A 37 -1.79 -2.95 -2.28
CA PHE A 37 -2.12 -2.56 -0.91
C PHE A 37 -0.84 -2.58 -0.09
N VAL A 38 -0.64 -1.58 0.75
CA VAL A 38 0.55 -1.47 1.59
C VAL A 38 0.12 -1.36 3.05
N THR A 39 0.70 -2.19 3.91
CA THR A 39 0.47 -2.08 5.35
C THR A 39 1.70 -1.51 6.03
N VAL A 40 1.48 -0.69 7.04
CA VAL A 40 2.56 -0.17 7.89
C VAL A 40 2.22 -0.57 9.32
N ALA A 41 2.96 -1.54 9.84
CA ALA A 41 2.82 -1.95 11.24
C ALA A 41 3.58 -0.99 12.13
N LEU A 42 2.93 -0.47 13.16
CA LEU A 42 3.54 0.51 14.05
C LEU A 42 4.28 -0.15 15.22
N LEU A 43 4.29 -1.47 15.25
CA LEU A 43 5.02 -2.28 16.25
C LEU A 43 4.49 -2.07 17.68
N ASP A 44 3.24 -1.66 17.80
CA ASP A 44 2.52 -1.51 19.06
C ASP A 44 1.19 -2.26 19.03
N GLY A 45 1.00 -3.17 18.06
CA GLY A 45 -0.23 -3.89 17.87
C GLY A 45 -1.19 -3.22 16.91
N SER A 46 -0.86 -2.02 16.43
CA SER A 46 -1.68 -1.31 15.47
C SER A 46 -0.98 -1.20 14.12
N ALA A 47 -1.75 -0.88 13.10
CA ALA A 47 -1.24 -0.72 11.74
C ALA A 47 -2.12 0.23 10.95
N VAL A 48 -1.56 0.74 9.85
CA VAL A 48 -2.31 1.53 8.87
C VAL A 48 -2.30 0.75 7.57
N LEU A 49 -3.47 0.62 6.95
CA LEU A 49 -3.60 0.05 5.62
C LEU A 49 -3.76 1.18 4.61
N TYR A 50 -2.89 1.18 3.60
CA TYR A 50 -3.01 2.10 2.47
C TYR A 50 -3.53 1.33 1.28
N ALA A 51 -4.63 1.80 0.73
CA ALA A 51 -5.28 1.21 -0.44
C ALA A 51 -5.10 2.13 -1.65
N PRO A 52 -5.27 1.61 -2.87
CA PRO A 52 -5.29 2.48 -4.03
C PRO A 52 -6.37 3.54 -3.85
N ALA A 53 -6.03 4.79 -4.17
CA ALA A 53 -6.99 5.87 -4.06
C ALA A 53 -8.14 5.68 -5.06
N PRO A 54 -9.37 6.07 -4.69
CA PRO A 54 -10.49 5.99 -5.62
C PRO A 54 -10.25 6.81 -6.88
N GLN A 55 -10.78 6.37 -8.01
CA GLN A 55 -10.67 7.08 -9.28
C GLN A 55 -11.22 8.51 -9.18
N THR A 56 -12.18 8.73 -8.29
CA THR A 56 -12.80 10.04 -8.11
C THR A 56 -11.85 11.09 -7.53
N VAL A 57 -10.72 10.68 -6.98
CA VAL A 57 -9.71 11.61 -6.44
C VAL A 57 -8.48 11.68 -7.35
N TYR A 58 -8.65 11.32 -8.63
CA TYR A 58 -7.58 11.38 -9.62
C TYR A 58 -6.99 12.80 -9.69
N ASP A 59 -5.67 12.89 -9.68
CA ASP A 59 -4.94 14.15 -9.74
C ASP A 59 -4.34 14.30 -11.14
N GLU A 60 -4.89 15.22 -11.93
CA GLU A 60 -4.43 15.45 -13.30
C GLU A 60 -2.98 15.95 -13.38
N SER A 61 -2.49 16.56 -12.31
CA SER A 61 -1.09 17.02 -12.29
C SER A 61 -0.12 15.85 -12.12
N ARG A 62 -0.60 14.67 -11.76
CA ARG A 62 0.24 13.47 -11.54
C ARG A 62 -0.42 12.23 -12.14
N PRO A 63 -0.72 12.23 -13.46
CA PRO A 63 -1.51 11.15 -14.06
C PRO A 63 -0.79 9.81 -14.11
N SER A 64 0.54 9.80 -14.01
CA SER A 64 1.32 8.58 -14.09
C SER A 64 1.66 7.97 -12.73
N GLU A 65 1.31 8.64 -11.64
CA GLU A 65 1.65 8.17 -10.31
C GLU A 65 0.55 7.30 -9.72
N ARG A 66 0.96 6.31 -8.92
CA ARG A 66 0.03 5.55 -8.11
C ARG A 66 -0.27 6.35 -6.86
N LEU A 67 -1.53 6.66 -6.65
CA LEU A 67 -1.97 7.39 -5.48
C LEU A 67 -2.63 6.43 -4.51
N PHE A 68 -2.39 6.65 -3.23
CA PHE A 68 -2.90 5.82 -2.15
C PHE A 68 -3.74 6.66 -1.20
N ALA A 69 -4.56 5.98 -0.44
CA ALA A 69 -5.33 6.62 0.63
C ALA A 69 -5.37 5.66 1.83
N PRO A 70 -5.26 6.18 3.06
CA PRO A 70 -5.42 5.32 4.23
C PRO A 70 -6.85 4.82 4.31
N ALA A 71 -7.00 3.55 4.65
CA ALA A 71 -8.32 2.92 4.76
C ALA A 71 -9.10 3.43 5.97
N SER A 72 -8.41 3.98 6.95
CA SER A 72 -9.02 4.54 8.16
C SER A 72 -8.31 5.83 8.54
N PRO A 73 -9.00 6.79 9.19
CA PRO A 73 -8.37 8.06 9.57
C PRO A 73 -7.31 7.91 10.66
N GLN A 74 -7.36 6.82 11.43
CA GLN A 74 -6.41 6.54 12.50
C GLN A 74 -5.90 5.11 12.36
N PRO A 75 -4.73 4.78 12.94
CA PRO A 75 -4.29 3.40 13.01
C PRO A 75 -5.34 2.52 13.69
N VAL A 76 -5.41 1.27 13.27
CA VAL A 76 -6.37 0.29 13.81
C VAL A 76 -5.60 -0.94 14.26
N PRO A 77 -6.22 -1.82 15.06
CA PRO A 77 -5.56 -3.07 15.43
C PRO A 77 -5.14 -3.86 14.19
N GLU A 78 -4.01 -4.53 14.25
CA GLU A 78 -3.49 -5.30 13.12
C GLU A 78 -4.52 -6.30 12.61
N GLN A 79 -5.31 -6.90 13.50
CA GLN A 79 -6.34 -7.85 13.09
C GLN A 79 -7.40 -7.20 12.21
N SER A 80 -7.74 -5.95 12.45
CA SER A 80 -8.71 -5.22 11.60
C SER A 80 -8.17 -5.07 10.18
N VAL A 81 -6.86 -4.84 10.04
CA VAL A 81 -6.22 -4.76 8.74
C VAL A 81 -6.29 -6.13 8.05
N GLU A 82 -6.03 -7.22 8.77
CA GLU A 82 -6.09 -8.57 8.21
C GLU A 82 -7.48 -8.90 7.69
N GLU A 83 -8.50 -8.54 8.46
CA GLU A 83 -9.88 -8.77 8.04
C GLU A 83 -10.22 -7.98 6.78
N ARG A 84 -9.77 -6.73 6.71
CA ARG A 84 -9.99 -5.89 5.54
C ARG A 84 -9.29 -6.47 4.32
N LEU A 85 -8.04 -6.92 4.46
CA LEU A 85 -7.29 -7.51 3.36
C LEU A 85 -7.94 -8.80 2.86
N THR A 86 -8.47 -9.61 3.75
CA THR A 86 -9.19 -10.82 3.37
C THR A 86 -10.38 -10.48 2.47
N LYS A 87 -11.14 -9.44 2.81
CA LYS A 87 -12.26 -8.99 1.98
C LYS A 87 -11.78 -8.47 0.62
N GLU A 88 -10.72 -7.66 0.62
CA GLU A 88 -10.21 -7.09 -0.62
C GLU A 88 -9.76 -8.19 -1.58
N LEU A 89 -9.11 -9.24 -1.08
CA LEU A 89 -8.66 -10.34 -1.92
C LEU A 89 -9.80 -11.19 -2.47
N ARG A 90 -10.95 -11.20 -1.81
CA ARG A 90 -12.12 -11.88 -2.36
C ARG A 90 -12.64 -11.18 -3.61
N PHE A 91 -12.59 -9.85 -3.62
CA PHE A 91 -13.02 -9.07 -4.78
C PHE A 91 -11.96 -9.00 -5.85
N ASP A 92 -10.68 -8.99 -5.46
CA ASP A 92 -9.58 -8.81 -6.38
C ASP A 92 -8.43 -9.74 -6.00
N PRO A 93 -8.49 -11.00 -6.44
CA PRO A 93 -7.42 -11.96 -6.12
C PRO A 93 -6.09 -11.64 -6.82
N ASP A 94 -6.08 -10.70 -7.76
CA ASP A 94 -4.87 -10.27 -8.45
C ASP A 94 -4.16 -9.11 -7.76
N ALA A 95 -4.64 -8.69 -6.59
CA ALA A 95 -4.01 -7.62 -5.84
C ALA A 95 -2.73 -8.07 -5.17
N TRP A 96 -1.81 -7.13 -5.05
CA TRP A 96 -0.56 -7.31 -4.30
C TRP A 96 -0.76 -6.85 -2.87
N ILE A 97 -0.07 -7.50 -1.94
CA ILE A 97 0.01 -7.03 -0.57
C ILE A 97 1.48 -6.90 -0.21
N VAL A 98 1.87 -5.68 0.16
CA VAL A 98 3.23 -5.34 0.61
C VAL A 98 3.13 -4.95 2.07
N GLU A 99 3.98 -5.56 2.91
CA GLU A 99 3.99 -5.23 4.33
C GLU A 99 5.26 -4.49 4.71
N THR A 100 5.12 -3.51 5.56
CA THR A 100 6.24 -2.74 6.10
C THR A 100 6.06 -2.55 7.60
N GLU A 101 7.14 -2.16 8.27
CA GLU A 101 7.12 -1.92 9.71
C GLU A 101 7.88 -0.63 9.98
N ASP A 102 7.27 0.28 10.72
CA ASP A 102 7.94 1.50 11.14
C ASP A 102 7.19 2.13 12.31
N ARG A 103 7.86 2.29 13.45
CA ARG A 103 7.22 2.87 14.64
C ARG A 103 6.72 4.28 14.43
N ALA A 104 7.38 5.05 13.57
CA ALA A 104 6.97 6.41 13.26
C ALA A 104 5.90 6.48 12.18
N GLY A 105 5.54 5.35 11.56
CA GLY A 105 4.48 5.31 10.56
C GLY A 105 4.89 5.84 9.20
N ARG A 106 6.18 5.93 8.90
CA ARG A 106 6.63 6.40 7.58
C ARG A 106 6.21 5.42 6.51
N HIS A 107 5.64 5.91 5.44
CA HIS A 107 5.09 5.04 4.39
C HIS A 107 5.73 5.25 3.02
N PHE A 108 6.30 6.42 2.75
CA PHE A 108 6.94 6.77 1.47
C PHE A 108 6.00 6.60 0.26
N LEU A 109 4.71 6.80 0.46
CA LEU A 109 3.69 6.68 -0.59
C LEU A 109 3.21 8.06 -1.00
N ASP A 110 2.75 8.16 -2.26
CA ASP A 110 2.10 9.38 -2.73
C ASP A 110 0.62 9.27 -2.38
N LEU A 111 0.16 10.14 -1.50
CA LEU A 111 -1.22 10.11 -1.06
C LEU A 111 -2.08 11.02 -1.91
N ALA A 112 -3.31 10.58 -2.18
CA ALA A 112 -4.27 11.40 -2.89
C ALA A 112 -4.67 12.57 -2.02
N LYS A 113 -4.88 13.72 -2.66
CA LYS A 113 -5.40 14.90 -1.97
C LYS A 113 -6.90 14.76 -1.82
N VAL A 114 -7.41 15.16 -0.69
CA VAL A 114 -8.84 15.09 -0.38
C VAL A 114 -9.41 16.49 -0.31
#